data_f939f2d362e5ba18e87fda01d367baa5
#
_entry.id   f939f2d362e5ba18e87fda01d367baa5
#
_cell.length_a   1.000
_cell.length_b   1.000
_cell.length_c   1.000
_cell.angle_alpha   90.00
_cell.angle_beta   90.00
_cell.angle_gamma   90.00
#
_symmetry.space_group_name_H-M   'P 1'
#
loop_
_entity.id
_entity.type
_entity.pdbx_description
1 polymer ?
#
loop_
_entity_poly.entity_id
_entity_poly.type
_entity_poly.pdbx_seq_one_letter_code
_entity_poly.pdbx_strand_id
1 'polypeptide(L)'
;MTRPYILAETNWKHLKDADIELAVLPWGATEAHNYHLPYATDNIEGKAIAEESARIAWENDANVIVLPNIPFGVNTGQSDIYLDINLNPSTQFQILKDIIEVLNRQGIHKFMILNSHGGNDFKSMVRELGLLYPDMFICVTFWPKMLDRHKYFTDPGDHADEMETSLILHLEPHLVLPEKEWGDGAERKNKIAAFNEDWAWSERPWSKVTKDTGIGDPKASTAEKGERFFKDICQKMAQLFIDLSKADVDDLYE
;
A
#
# COMPACT_ATOMS: atom_id res chain seq x y z
N MET A 1 3.80 16.67 -19.73
CA MET A 1 3.18 17.66 -18.82
C MET A 1 3.43 17.20 -17.40
N THR A 2 3.71 18.09 -16.45
CA THR A 2 3.82 17.74 -15.04
C THR A 2 2.45 17.31 -14.52
N ARG A 3 2.40 16.25 -13.70
CA ARG A 3 1.21 15.80 -13.02
C ARG A 3 1.02 16.60 -11.73
N PRO A 4 0.10 17.58 -11.67
CA PRO A 4 0.03 18.54 -10.55
C PRO A 4 -0.38 17.88 -9.23
N TYR A 5 -1.00 16.71 -9.29
CA TYR A 5 -1.41 15.90 -8.15
C TYR A 5 -0.29 14.99 -7.59
N ILE A 6 0.92 15.03 -8.17
CA ILE A 6 2.07 14.25 -7.68
C ILE A 6 3.13 15.21 -7.16
N LEU A 7 3.34 15.24 -5.83
CA LEU A 7 4.26 16.16 -5.19
C LEU A 7 5.68 16.06 -5.75
N ALA A 8 6.16 14.85 -6.01
CA ALA A 8 7.50 14.60 -6.55
C ALA A 8 7.73 15.16 -7.98
N GLU A 9 6.67 15.50 -8.70
CA GLU A 9 6.72 15.99 -10.09
C GLU A 9 6.31 17.46 -10.23
N THR A 10 5.76 18.04 -9.19
CA THR A 10 5.35 19.44 -9.18
C THR A 10 6.44 20.33 -8.56
N ASN A 11 6.18 21.64 -8.45
CA ASN A 11 7.14 22.59 -7.96
C ASN A 11 6.47 23.74 -7.19
N TRP A 12 7.26 24.47 -6.42
CA TRP A 12 6.81 25.59 -5.58
C TRP A 12 5.93 26.60 -6.32
N LYS A 13 6.25 26.92 -7.58
CA LYS A 13 5.49 27.90 -8.37
C LYS A 13 4.03 27.47 -8.56
N HIS A 14 3.77 26.16 -8.73
CA HIS A 14 2.44 25.63 -8.93
C HIS A 14 1.70 25.39 -7.59
N LEU A 15 2.44 25.04 -6.53
CA LEU A 15 1.83 24.66 -5.26
C LEU A 15 1.59 25.81 -4.29
N LYS A 16 2.36 26.92 -4.39
CA LYS A 16 2.28 28.00 -3.39
C LYS A 16 0.89 28.63 -3.20
N ASP A 17 0.05 28.55 -4.23
CA ASP A 17 -1.32 29.07 -4.24
C ASP A 17 -2.36 27.96 -4.47
N ALA A 18 -1.96 26.67 -4.33
CA ALA A 18 -2.86 25.55 -4.52
C ALA A 18 -3.67 25.28 -3.24
N ASP A 19 -4.95 24.98 -3.43
CA ASP A 19 -5.87 24.59 -2.36
C ASP A 19 -5.94 23.06 -2.32
N ILE A 20 -5.06 22.43 -1.53
CA ILE A 20 -5.00 20.98 -1.37
C ILE A 20 -5.90 20.55 -0.21
N GLU A 21 -6.87 19.72 -0.50
CA GLU A 21 -7.83 19.24 0.49
C GLU A 21 -7.46 17.87 1.08
N LEU A 22 -6.79 17.00 0.31
CA LEU A 22 -6.40 15.66 0.72
C LEU A 22 -4.94 15.37 0.37
N ALA A 23 -4.14 15.00 1.37
CA ALA A 23 -2.81 14.44 1.16
C ALA A 23 -2.85 12.91 1.27
N VAL A 24 -2.30 12.20 0.29
CA VAL A 24 -2.21 10.74 0.25
C VAL A 24 -0.75 10.31 0.32
N LEU A 25 -0.41 9.47 1.29
CA LEU A 25 0.93 8.92 1.49
C LEU A 25 0.95 7.42 1.11
N PRO A 26 1.49 7.04 -0.06
CA PRO A 26 1.77 5.64 -0.35
C PRO A 26 2.85 5.12 0.59
N TRP A 27 2.64 3.91 1.12
CA TRP A 27 3.58 3.27 2.02
C TRP A 27 3.68 1.78 1.71
N GLY A 28 4.84 1.33 1.24
CA GLY A 28 5.14 -0.05 0.92
C GLY A 28 6.15 -0.68 1.88
N ALA A 29 6.93 -1.60 1.34
CA ALA A 29 8.09 -2.21 1.97
C ALA A 29 9.18 -2.51 0.93
N THR A 30 10.36 -2.83 1.41
CA THR A 30 11.46 -3.40 0.63
C THR A 30 11.75 -4.76 1.23
N GLU A 31 11.20 -5.80 0.61
CA GLU A 31 11.23 -7.18 1.08
C GLU A 31 11.27 -8.19 -0.07
N ALA A 32 11.71 -9.41 0.23
CA ALA A 32 11.74 -10.49 -0.75
C ALA A 32 10.32 -10.95 -1.11
N HIS A 33 9.99 -11.03 -2.40
CA HIS A 33 8.72 -11.47 -2.94
C HIS A 33 8.91 -12.68 -3.84
N ASN A 34 8.90 -13.86 -3.26
CA ASN A 34 9.27 -15.10 -3.93
C ASN A 34 10.66 -14.94 -4.60
N TYR A 35 11.02 -15.81 -5.53
CA TYR A 35 12.27 -15.66 -6.29
C TYR A 35 12.16 -14.69 -7.46
N HIS A 36 10.95 -14.38 -7.92
CA HIS A 36 10.72 -13.79 -9.25
C HIS A 36 10.29 -12.33 -9.26
N LEU A 37 9.75 -11.82 -8.16
CA LEU A 37 9.35 -10.43 -8.08
C LEU A 37 10.45 -9.56 -7.46
N PRO A 38 10.50 -8.26 -7.81
CA PRO A 38 11.49 -7.35 -7.23
C PRO A 38 11.21 -7.06 -5.76
N TYR A 39 12.24 -6.74 -4.98
CA TYR A 39 12.11 -6.28 -3.59
C TYR A 39 11.23 -5.04 -3.42
N ALA A 40 10.99 -4.31 -4.49
CA ALA A 40 10.17 -3.10 -4.50
C ALA A 40 8.69 -3.35 -4.89
N THR A 41 8.21 -4.59 -4.89
CA THR A 41 6.85 -4.95 -5.33
C THR A 41 5.79 -4.06 -4.68
N ASP A 42 5.72 -4.02 -3.34
CA ASP A 42 4.77 -3.18 -2.59
C ASP A 42 4.86 -1.69 -2.96
N ASN A 43 6.09 -1.22 -3.20
CA ASN A 43 6.36 0.17 -3.54
C ASN A 43 5.87 0.51 -4.95
N ILE A 44 6.07 -0.39 -5.92
CA ILE A 44 5.63 -0.23 -7.31
C ILE A 44 4.11 -0.20 -7.34
N GLU A 45 3.46 -1.17 -6.71
CA GLU A 45 2.01 -1.30 -6.69
C GLU A 45 1.34 -0.12 -5.99
N GLY A 46 1.75 0.18 -4.75
CA GLY A 46 1.18 1.28 -3.97
C GLY A 46 1.34 2.64 -4.63
N LYS A 47 2.52 2.89 -5.20
CA LYS A 47 2.78 4.11 -5.95
C LYS A 47 1.91 4.20 -7.20
N ALA A 48 1.84 3.14 -8.02
CA ALA A 48 1.04 3.14 -9.24
C ALA A 48 -0.46 3.34 -8.95
N ILE A 49 -0.99 2.63 -7.93
CA ILE A 49 -2.39 2.76 -7.50
C ILE A 49 -2.68 4.19 -7.01
N ALA A 50 -1.82 4.76 -6.18
CA ALA A 50 -2.01 6.13 -5.67
C ALA A 50 -1.98 7.16 -6.80
N GLU A 51 -1.01 7.07 -7.71
CA GLU A 51 -0.84 8.02 -8.80
C GLU A 51 -1.99 7.96 -9.82
N GLU A 52 -2.42 6.77 -10.22
CA GLU A 52 -3.54 6.62 -11.16
C GLU A 52 -4.87 7.01 -10.51
N SER A 53 -5.10 6.64 -9.25
CA SER A 53 -6.29 7.06 -8.52
C SER A 53 -6.37 8.57 -8.35
N ALA A 54 -5.24 9.22 -8.08
CA ALA A 54 -5.17 10.68 -7.98
C ALA A 54 -5.41 11.36 -9.33
N ARG A 55 -4.95 10.77 -10.45
CA ARG A 55 -5.26 11.25 -11.80
C ARG A 55 -6.76 11.27 -12.03
N ILE A 56 -7.43 10.14 -11.76
CA ILE A 56 -8.88 10.01 -11.93
C ILE A 56 -9.63 11.00 -11.01
N ALA A 57 -9.21 11.12 -9.75
CA ALA A 57 -9.82 12.04 -8.81
C ALA A 57 -9.65 13.52 -9.24
N TRP A 58 -8.47 13.88 -9.70
CA TRP A 58 -8.17 15.21 -10.21
C TRP A 58 -9.02 15.59 -11.43
N GLU A 59 -9.25 14.64 -12.36
CA GLU A 59 -10.14 14.82 -13.50
C GLU A 59 -11.62 14.97 -13.10
N ASN A 60 -11.97 14.69 -11.84
CA ASN A 60 -13.29 14.89 -11.22
C ASN A 60 -13.29 16.01 -10.16
N ASP A 61 -12.43 17.00 -10.34
CA ASP A 61 -12.35 18.21 -9.51
C ASP A 61 -12.06 17.92 -8.01
N ALA A 62 -11.26 16.90 -7.71
CA ALA A 62 -10.79 16.63 -6.36
C ALA A 62 -9.36 17.15 -6.16
N ASN A 63 -9.16 18.03 -5.18
CA ASN A 63 -7.87 18.66 -4.86
C ASN A 63 -6.99 17.74 -4.01
N VAL A 64 -6.43 16.72 -4.64
CA VAL A 64 -5.62 15.67 -4.00
C VAL A 64 -4.16 15.84 -4.33
N ILE A 65 -3.26 15.60 -3.37
CA ILE A 65 -1.81 15.51 -3.59
C ILE A 65 -1.27 14.16 -3.11
N VAL A 66 -0.55 13.45 -3.97
CA VAL A 66 0.18 12.23 -3.62
C VAL A 66 1.58 12.61 -3.16
N LEU A 67 1.90 12.28 -1.91
CA LEU A 67 3.22 12.47 -1.32
C LEU A 67 4.21 11.41 -1.84
N PRO A 68 5.53 11.62 -1.71
CA PRO A 68 6.52 10.61 -2.04
C PRO A 68 6.29 9.31 -1.27
N ASN A 69 6.40 8.17 -1.96
CA ASN A 69 6.24 6.85 -1.34
C ASN A 69 7.28 6.61 -0.24
N ILE A 70 6.88 6.00 0.88
CA ILE A 70 7.79 5.50 1.91
C ILE A 70 8.12 4.03 1.57
N PRO A 71 9.40 3.72 1.25
CA PRO A 71 9.76 2.41 0.68
C PRO A 71 10.09 1.34 1.70
N PHE A 72 10.00 1.60 3.01
CA PHE A 72 10.40 0.68 4.07
C PHE A 72 9.24 0.38 5.01
N GLY A 73 8.93 -0.90 5.17
CA GLY A 73 7.86 -1.41 6.02
C GLY A 73 8.36 -2.17 7.25
N VAL A 74 7.42 -2.72 8.03
CA VAL A 74 7.72 -3.59 9.16
C VAL A 74 7.98 -5.00 8.66
N ASN A 75 9.25 -5.41 8.67
CA ASN A 75 9.73 -6.71 8.20
C ASN A 75 10.41 -7.52 9.33
N THR A 76 9.91 -7.40 10.56
CA THR A 76 10.50 -8.07 11.73
C THR A 76 10.55 -9.58 11.60
N GLY A 77 9.56 -10.19 10.92
CA GLY A 77 9.50 -11.63 10.64
C GLY A 77 10.47 -12.11 9.55
N GLN A 78 11.05 -11.18 8.81
CA GLN A 78 11.98 -11.43 7.69
C GLN A 78 13.43 -11.01 8.00
N SER A 79 13.77 -10.84 9.27
CA SER A 79 15.07 -10.31 9.71
C SER A 79 16.29 -11.17 9.32
N ASP A 80 16.09 -12.42 8.94
CA ASP A 80 17.09 -13.37 8.46
C ASP A 80 17.11 -13.50 6.92
N ILE A 81 16.27 -12.74 6.20
CA ILE A 81 16.25 -12.70 4.74
C ILE A 81 17.17 -11.55 4.27
N TYR A 82 18.03 -11.87 3.32
CA TYR A 82 19.06 -10.95 2.87
C TYR A 82 18.48 -9.68 2.24
N LEU A 83 18.87 -8.52 2.76
CA LEU A 83 18.45 -7.19 2.32
C LEU A 83 16.96 -6.88 2.49
N ASP A 84 16.20 -7.64 3.24
CA ASP A 84 14.89 -7.18 3.73
C ASP A 84 15.13 -6.05 4.73
N ILE A 85 14.53 -4.88 4.43
CA ILE A 85 14.77 -3.68 5.25
C ILE A 85 13.59 -3.48 6.19
N ASN A 86 13.84 -3.66 7.48
CA ASN A 86 12.84 -3.41 8.52
C ASN A 86 12.82 -1.94 8.96
N LEU A 87 11.63 -1.37 9.02
CA LEU A 87 11.35 -0.10 9.68
C LEU A 87 10.43 -0.35 10.88
N ASN A 88 10.92 -0.15 12.09
CA ASN A 88 10.14 -0.42 13.29
C ASN A 88 8.85 0.43 13.37
N PRO A 89 7.75 -0.09 13.98
CA PRO A 89 6.52 0.68 14.17
C PRO A 89 6.73 2.02 14.86
N SER A 90 7.63 2.11 15.84
CA SER A 90 7.98 3.37 16.51
C SER A 90 8.63 4.39 15.57
N THR A 91 9.41 3.94 14.60
CA THR A 91 10.00 4.80 13.57
C THR A 91 8.95 5.27 12.57
N GLN A 92 8.04 4.37 12.15
CA GLN A 92 6.89 4.73 11.32
C GLN A 92 6.04 5.81 11.99
N PHE A 93 5.78 5.67 13.29
CA PHE A 93 5.05 6.68 14.06
C PHE A 93 5.73 8.06 14.02
N GLN A 94 7.05 8.12 14.18
CA GLN A 94 7.79 9.40 14.12
C GLN A 94 7.71 10.03 12.73
N ILE A 95 7.87 9.25 11.67
CA ILE A 95 7.72 9.74 10.28
C ILE A 95 6.32 10.31 10.05
N LEU A 96 5.27 9.58 10.47
CA LEU A 96 3.89 10.05 10.36
C LEU A 96 3.67 11.35 11.13
N LYS A 97 4.18 11.42 12.36
CA LYS A 97 4.08 12.61 13.20
C LYS A 97 4.69 13.84 12.54
N ASP A 98 5.91 13.71 11.99
CA ASP A 98 6.59 14.82 11.33
C ASP A 98 5.86 15.28 10.06
N ILE A 99 5.31 14.35 9.28
CA ILE A 99 4.51 14.67 8.08
C ILE A 99 3.21 15.36 8.47
N ILE A 100 2.46 14.82 9.43
CA ILE A 100 1.18 15.36 9.89
C ILE A 100 1.36 16.76 10.47
N GLU A 101 2.42 17.00 11.24
CA GLU A 101 2.72 18.33 11.78
C GLU A 101 2.89 19.37 10.66
N VAL A 102 3.54 19.02 9.56
CA VAL A 102 3.69 19.91 8.40
C VAL A 102 2.34 20.14 7.73
N LEU A 103 1.56 19.10 7.46
CA LEU A 103 0.26 19.20 6.80
C LEU A 103 -0.72 20.04 7.63
N ASN A 104 -0.81 19.78 8.92
CA ASN A 104 -1.68 20.51 9.85
C ASN A 104 -1.33 22.01 9.90
N ARG A 105 -0.04 22.34 10.01
CA ARG A 105 0.45 23.74 10.00
C ARG A 105 0.14 24.46 8.69
N GLN A 106 0.02 23.73 7.59
CA GLN A 106 -0.27 24.27 6.25
C GLN A 106 -1.75 24.27 5.89
N GLY A 107 -2.63 23.83 6.82
CA GLY A 107 -4.08 23.82 6.60
C GLY A 107 -4.58 22.63 5.77
N ILE A 108 -3.75 21.61 5.54
CA ILE A 108 -4.14 20.36 4.87
C ILE A 108 -4.59 19.38 5.94
N HIS A 109 -5.87 19.40 6.28
CA HIS A 109 -6.43 18.68 7.43
C HIS A 109 -6.88 17.26 7.15
N LYS A 110 -6.87 16.80 5.88
CA LYS A 110 -7.24 15.43 5.52
C LYS A 110 -6.01 14.67 5.03
N PHE A 111 -5.69 13.59 5.72
CA PHE A 111 -4.51 12.78 5.43
C PHE A 111 -4.85 11.30 5.38
N MET A 112 -4.43 10.63 4.31
CA MET A 112 -4.64 9.22 4.11
C MET A 112 -3.32 8.46 3.90
N ILE A 113 -3.13 7.38 4.65
CA ILE A 113 -2.06 6.41 4.42
C ILE A 113 -2.60 5.34 3.48
N LEU A 114 -2.01 5.21 2.29
CA LEU A 114 -2.29 4.13 1.35
C LEU A 114 -1.28 3.02 1.59
N ASN A 115 -1.65 2.03 2.39
CA ASN A 115 -0.77 0.93 2.76
C ASN A 115 -0.80 -0.19 1.72
N SER A 116 0.39 -0.65 1.31
CA SER A 116 0.62 -1.75 0.38
C SER A 116 1.20 -2.99 1.04
N HIS A 117 1.69 -2.88 2.29
CA HIS A 117 2.44 -3.94 2.94
C HIS A 117 1.68 -4.54 4.12
N GLY A 118 1.55 -5.87 4.15
CA GLY A 118 0.80 -6.59 5.19
C GLY A 118 1.41 -6.50 6.59
N GLY A 119 2.72 -6.31 6.70
CA GLY A 119 3.41 -6.15 7.98
C GLY A 119 3.18 -4.81 8.66
N ASN A 120 2.69 -3.79 7.95
CA ASN A 120 2.38 -2.48 8.50
C ASN A 120 1.04 -2.49 9.24
N ASP A 121 1.00 -2.09 10.50
CA ASP A 121 -0.23 -1.87 11.27
C ASP A 121 -0.33 -0.40 11.75
N PHE A 122 -0.99 0.42 10.95
CA PHE A 122 -1.14 1.84 11.23
C PHE A 122 -2.33 2.20 12.14
N LYS A 123 -3.26 1.26 12.41
CA LYS A 123 -4.50 1.60 13.14
C LYS A 123 -4.25 2.14 14.56
N SER A 124 -3.29 1.56 15.29
CA SER A 124 -2.90 2.05 16.62
C SER A 124 -2.26 3.43 16.55
N MET A 125 -1.43 3.67 15.52
CA MET A 125 -0.78 4.96 15.29
C MET A 125 -1.78 6.04 14.92
N VAL A 126 -2.76 5.75 14.05
CA VAL A 126 -3.83 6.68 13.66
C VAL A 126 -4.65 7.11 14.90
N ARG A 127 -4.95 6.19 15.84
CA ARG A 127 -5.64 6.53 17.09
C ARG A 127 -4.85 7.51 17.94
N GLU A 128 -3.54 7.28 18.12
CA GLU A 128 -2.67 8.15 18.91
C GLU A 128 -2.45 9.51 18.24
N LEU A 129 -2.20 9.51 16.93
CA LEU A 129 -2.02 10.73 16.14
C LEU A 129 -3.28 11.59 16.11
N GLY A 130 -4.48 11.00 16.07
CA GLY A 130 -5.74 11.72 16.16
C GLY A 130 -5.96 12.42 17.50
N LEU A 131 -5.39 11.90 18.61
CA LEU A 131 -5.38 12.61 19.90
C LEU A 131 -4.38 13.76 19.93
N LEU A 132 -3.24 13.61 19.24
CA LEU A 132 -2.20 14.64 19.18
C LEU A 132 -2.56 15.79 18.23
N TYR A 133 -3.32 15.49 17.19
CA TYR A 133 -3.74 16.43 16.14
C TYR A 133 -5.26 16.39 15.92
N PRO A 134 -6.05 16.94 16.87
CA PRO A 134 -7.52 16.80 16.86
C PRO A 134 -8.20 17.47 15.66
N ASP A 135 -7.53 18.41 15.00
CA ASP A 135 -8.04 19.08 13.80
C ASP A 135 -7.77 18.30 12.51
N MET A 136 -7.05 17.16 12.61
CA MET A 136 -6.70 16.32 11.47
C MET A 136 -7.64 15.12 11.33
N PHE A 137 -8.20 14.94 10.16
CA PHE A 137 -8.82 13.67 9.77
C PHE A 137 -7.75 12.75 9.20
N ILE A 138 -7.43 11.68 9.93
CA ILE A 138 -6.39 10.72 9.55
C ILE A 138 -7.02 9.36 9.30
N CYS A 139 -6.84 8.80 8.10
CA CYS A 139 -7.32 7.47 7.79
C CYS A 139 -6.24 6.60 7.12
N VAL A 140 -6.51 5.30 7.08
CA VAL A 140 -5.62 4.32 6.44
C VAL A 140 -6.44 3.37 5.59
N THR A 141 -5.91 3.03 4.39
CA THR A 141 -6.41 1.95 3.55
C THR A 141 -5.35 0.86 3.44
N PHE A 142 -5.81 -0.38 3.27
CA PHE A 142 -4.97 -1.50 2.85
C PHE A 142 -5.54 -2.02 1.54
N TRP A 143 -4.97 -1.57 0.42
CA TRP A 143 -5.55 -1.77 -0.90
C TRP A 143 -5.73 -3.24 -1.29
N PRO A 144 -4.86 -4.22 -0.87
CA PRO A 144 -5.03 -5.63 -1.24
C PRO A 144 -6.37 -6.24 -0.77
N LYS A 145 -7.05 -5.60 0.19
CA LYS A 145 -8.36 -6.04 0.73
C LYS A 145 -9.56 -5.25 0.19
N MET A 146 -9.36 -4.33 -0.77
CA MET A 146 -10.44 -3.45 -1.25
C MET A 146 -11.44 -4.15 -2.17
N LEU A 147 -10.98 -5.11 -2.95
CA LEU A 147 -11.80 -5.87 -3.90
C LEU A 147 -11.85 -7.35 -3.51
N ASP A 148 -12.90 -8.03 -3.93
CA ASP A 148 -12.99 -9.49 -3.83
C ASP A 148 -12.04 -10.12 -4.85
N ARG A 149 -10.86 -10.57 -4.39
CA ARG A 149 -9.78 -11.10 -5.22
C ARG A 149 -10.19 -12.36 -6.00
N HIS A 150 -11.12 -13.17 -5.48
CA HIS A 150 -11.62 -14.35 -6.18
C HIS A 150 -12.37 -14.07 -7.48
N LYS A 151 -12.77 -12.82 -7.74
CA LYS A 151 -13.33 -12.39 -9.04
C LYS A 151 -12.29 -12.19 -10.13
N TYR A 152 -11.03 -12.09 -9.75
CA TYR A 152 -9.90 -11.78 -10.65
C TYR A 152 -8.90 -12.92 -10.74
N PHE A 153 -8.64 -13.60 -9.62
CA PHE A 153 -7.56 -14.56 -9.45
C PHE A 153 -8.13 -15.92 -9.05
N THR A 154 -7.44 -16.98 -9.47
CA THR A 154 -7.87 -18.36 -9.25
C THR A 154 -7.54 -18.81 -7.83
N ASP A 155 -6.36 -18.44 -7.35
CA ASP A 155 -5.85 -18.81 -6.02
C ASP A 155 -5.13 -17.63 -5.36
N PRO A 156 -5.88 -16.62 -4.88
CA PRO A 156 -5.27 -15.50 -4.20
C PRO A 156 -4.66 -15.95 -2.87
N GLY A 157 -3.34 -15.74 -2.76
CA GLY A 157 -2.54 -16.04 -1.57
C GLY A 157 -2.44 -14.87 -0.59
N ASP A 158 -1.29 -14.77 0.06
CA ASP A 158 -0.99 -13.71 1.05
C ASP A 158 0.22 -12.86 0.65
N HIS A 159 1.14 -13.41 -0.17
CA HIS A 159 2.40 -12.72 -0.50
C HIS A 159 3.07 -13.31 -1.74
N ALA A 160 3.49 -12.45 -2.67
CA ALA A 160 4.08 -12.82 -3.97
C ALA A 160 3.25 -13.87 -4.74
N ASP A 161 1.94 -13.74 -4.61
CA ASP A 161 0.93 -14.65 -5.13
C ASP A 161 0.51 -14.32 -6.59
N GLU A 162 -0.56 -14.92 -7.05
CA GLU A 162 -1.14 -14.65 -8.37
C GLU A 162 -1.52 -13.17 -8.57
N MET A 163 -1.98 -12.49 -7.52
CA MET A 163 -2.41 -11.09 -7.60
C MET A 163 -1.21 -10.15 -7.82
N GLU A 164 -0.24 -10.19 -6.92
CA GLU A 164 0.94 -9.32 -6.99
C GLU A 164 1.77 -9.62 -8.24
N THR A 165 1.95 -10.91 -8.57
CA THR A 165 2.64 -11.29 -9.81
C THR A 165 1.94 -10.75 -11.05
N SER A 166 0.60 -10.82 -11.11
CA SER A 166 -0.16 -10.27 -12.23
C SER A 166 -0.05 -8.75 -12.31
N LEU A 167 -0.08 -8.06 -11.17
CA LEU A 167 0.09 -6.60 -11.13
C LEU A 167 1.47 -6.19 -11.63
N ILE A 168 2.54 -6.83 -11.18
CA ILE A 168 3.90 -6.49 -11.63
C ILE A 168 4.11 -6.87 -13.10
N LEU A 169 3.52 -7.97 -13.59
CA LEU A 169 3.51 -8.30 -15.02
C LEU A 169 2.82 -7.21 -15.87
N HIS A 170 1.81 -6.53 -15.33
CA HIS A 170 1.16 -5.40 -16.00
C HIS A 170 1.97 -4.11 -15.90
N LEU A 171 2.46 -3.78 -14.70
CA LEU A 171 3.10 -2.49 -14.41
C LEU A 171 4.56 -2.44 -14.87
N GLU A 172 5.35 -3.47 -14.57
CA GLU A 172 6.80 -3.52 -14.77
C GLU A 172 7.24 -4.93 -15.20
N PRO A 173 6.77 -5.45 -16.35
CA PRO A 173 7.00 -6.84 -16.77
C PRO A 173 8.48 -7.21 -16.88
N HIS A 174 9.34 -6.20 -17.13
CA HIS A 174 10.78 -6.41 -17.27
C HIS A 174 11.49 -6.73 -15.94
N LEU A 175 10.82 -6.51 -14.79
CA LEU A 175 11.34 -6.82 -13.45
C LEU A 175 10.96 -8.24 -12.99
N VAL A 176 10.06 -8.93 -13.68
CA VAL A 176 9.63 -10.29 -13.34
C VAL A 176 10.57 -11.31 -13.98
N LEU A 177 11.13 -12.21 -13.19
CA LEU A 177 11.96 -13.30 -13.73
C LEU A 177 11.11 -14.26 -14.59
N PRO A 178 11.74 -15.02 -15.51
CA PRO A 178 11.01 -16.03 -16.30
C PRO A 178 10.33 -17.08 -15.40
N GLU A 179 9.16 -17.58 -15.82
CA GLU A 179 8.31 -18.51 -15.05
C GLU A 179 9.05 -19.73 -14.49
N LYS A 180 10.05 -20.25 -15.19
CA LYS A 180 10.88 -21.37 -14.73
C LYS A 180 11.69 -21.09 -13.45
N GLU A 181 11.83 -19.81 -13.08
CA GLU A 181 12.53 -19.35 -11.86
C GLU A 181 11.55 -19.09 -10.69
N TRP A 182 10.21 -19.19 -10.92
CA TRP A 182 9.22 -18.93 -9.89
C TRP A 182 9.21 -20.04 -8.84
N GLY A 183 9.13 -19.67 -7.58
CA GLY A 183 8.85 -20.60 -6.48
C GLY A 183 7.37 -20.99 -6.46
N ASP A 184 7.05 -22.02 -5.72
CA ASP A 184 5.68 -22.57 -5.62
C ASP A 184 4.80 -21.84 -4.59
N GLY A 185 5.38 -20.93 -3.80
CA GLY A 185 4.68 -20.19 -2.76
C GLY A 185 4.06 -21.07 -1.66
N ALA A 186 4.65 -22.24 -1.42
CA ALA A 186 4.10 -23.20 -0.48
C ALA A 186 4.35 -22.80 0.97
N GLU A 187 3.27 -22.57 1.71
CA GLU A 187 3.28 -22.23 3.13
C GLU A 187 3.30 -23.47 4.04
N ARG A 188 4.12 -23.44 5.08
CA ARG A 188 4.06 -24.39 6.20
C ARG A 188 3.11 -23.88 7.27
N LYS A 189 2.02 -24.59 7.51
CA LYS A 189 1.05 -24.24 8.54
C LYS A 189 1.60 -24.38 9.95
N ASN A 190 1.14 -23.54 10.86
CA ASN A 190 1.47 -23.63 12.27
C ASN A 190 0.92 -24.94 12.88
N LYS A 191 1.64 -25.54 13.84
CA LYS A 191 1.18 -26.73 14.55
C LYS A 191 0.10 -26.42 15.60
N ILE A 192 -0.04 -25.14 16.00
CA ILE A 192 -1.05 -24.67 16.95
C ILE A 192 -2.23 -24.14 16.15
N ALA A 193 -3.39 -24.77 16.29
CA ALA A 193 -4.60 -24.46 15.51
C ALA A 193 -5.02 -22.99 15.60
N ALA A 194 -4.93 -22.39 16.79
CA ALA A 194 -5.30 -21.00 17.05
C ALA A 194 -4.69 -19.98 16.09
N PHE A 195 -3.45 -20.22 15.64
CA PHE A 195 -2.76 -19.33 14.69
C PHE A 195 -3.18 -19.56 13.23
N ASN A 196 -3.67 -20.78 12.89
CA ASN A 196 -4.22 -21.06 11.58
C ASN A 196 -5.69 -20.64 11.44
N GLU A 197 -6.39 -20.50 12.57
CA GLU A 197 -7.78 -20.06 12.68
C GLU A 197 -7.91 -18.54 12.90
N ASP A 198 -6.79 -17.81 12.90
CA ASP A 198 -6.67 -16.33 12.99
C ASP A 198 -7.28 -15.67 14.23
N TRP A 199 -7.56 -16.43 15.32
CA TRP A 199 -7.99 -15.83 16.59
C TRP A 199 -6.85 -15.64 17.59
N ALA A 200 -5.65 -16.10 17.28
CA ALA A 200 -4.40 -15.77 17.96
C ALA A 200 -3.35 -15.33 16.91
N TRP A 201 -2.48 -14.41 17.31
CA TRP A 201 -1.45 -13.89 16.44
C TRP A 201 -0.06 -13.97 17.07
N SER A 202 0.94 -14.25 16.27
CA SER A 202 2.36 -14.08 16.57
C SER A 202 3.11 -13.73 15.31
N GLU A 203 4.27 -13.07 15.46
CA GLU A 203 5.16 -12.82 14.34
C GLU A 203 5.57 -14.12 13.63
N ARG A 204 5.51 -14.13 12.29
CA ARG A 204 5.89 -15.29 11.47
C ARG A 204 7.39 -15.20 11.13
N PRO A 205 8.22 -16.16 11.57
CA PRO A 205 9.59 -16.25 11.06
C PRO A 205 9.58 -16.82 9.63
N TRP A 206 9.63 -15.96 8.64
CA TRP A 206 9.38 -16.27 7.23
C TRP A 206 10.24 -17.41 6.67
N SER A 207 11.54 -17.47 6.98
CA SER A 207 12.43 -18.56 6.60
C SER A 207 12.00 -19.94 7.11
N LYS A 208 11.15 -19.99 8.15
CA LYS A 208 10.57 -21.24 8.67
C LYS A 208 9.22 -21.56 8.08
N VAL A 209 8.50 -20.55 7.56
CA VAL A 209 7.15 -20.69 7.01
C VAL A 209 7.18 -21.04 5.54
N THR A 210 8.11 -20.50 4.78
CA THR A 210 8.24 -20.70 3.33
C THR A 210 9.70 -20.89 2.93
N LYS A 211 9.94 -21.43 1.73
CA LYS A 211 11.31 -21.62 1.20
C LYS A 211 11.72 -20.48 0.28
N ASP A 212 10.77 -19.91 -0.42
CA ASP A 212 10.94 -18.93 -1.48
C ASP A 212 10.40 -17.54 -1.12
N THR A 213 9.99 -17.36 0.15
CA THR A 213 9.32 -16.18 0.67
C THR A 213 7.89 -15.94 0.14
N GLY A 214 7.40 -16.72 -0.82
CA GLY A 214 6.03 -16.64 -1.34
C GLY A 214 5.01 -17.37 -0.46
N ILE A 215 3.76 -16.89 -0.46
CA ILE A 215 2.58 -17.57 0.09
C ILE A 215 1.42 -17.41 -0.90
N GLY A 216 1.18 -18.44 -1.70
CA GLY A 216 0.27 -18.50 -2.83
C GLY A 216 0.99 -18.87 -4.13
N ASP A 217 0.36 -19.71 -4.99
CA ASP A 217 0.97 -20.16 -6.26
C ASP A 217 0.85 -19.05 -7.33
N PRO A 218 1.97 -18.49 -7.83
CA PRO A 218 1.94 -17.45 -8.85
C PRO A 218 1.66 -17.94 -10.27
N LYS A 219 1.65 -19.25 -10.55
CA LYS A 219 1.65 -19.81 -11.92
C LYS A 219 0.48 -19.38 -12.80
N ALA A 220 -0.67 -19.05 -12.22
CA ALA A 220 -1.83 -18.60 -12.97
C ALA A 220 -1.83 -17.10 -13.29
N SER A 221 -0.75 -16.40 -12.97
CA SER A 221 -0.63 -14.95 -13.16
C SER A 221 -0.56 -14.57 -14.63
N THR A 222 -1.21 -13.48 -15.00
CA THR A 222 -1.09 -12.86 -16.32
C THR A 222 -1.18 -11.34 -16.23
N ALA A 223 -0.55 -10.64 -17.20
CA ALA A 223 -0.62 -9.18 -17.29
C ALA A 223 -2.07 -8.68 -17.47
N GLU A 224 -2.92 -9.42 -18.18
CA GLU A 224 -4.33 -9.07 -18.42
C GLU A 224 -5.16 -9.12 -17.12
N LYS A 225 -4.89 -10.09 -16.24
CA LYS A 225 -5.51 -10.13 -14.90
C LYS A 225 -5.07 -8.94 -14.08
N GLY A 226 -3.78 -8.63 -14.11
CA GLY A 226 -3.20 -7.45 -13.45
C GLY A 226 -3.83 -6.15 -13.94
N GLU A 227 -3.93 -5.95 -15.25
CA GLU A 227 -4.55 -4.76 -15.86
C GLU A 227 -6.00 -4.57 -15.41
N ARG A 228 -6.81 -5.65 -15.48
CA ARG A 228 -8.21 -5.59 -15.07
C ARG A 228 -8.36 -5.24 -13.60
N PHE A 229 -7.57 -5.89 -12.73
CA PHE A 229 -7.59 -5.63 -11.29
C PHE A 229 -7.10 -4.21 -10.97
N PHE A 230 -6.00 -3.78 -11.59
CA PHE A 230 -5.44 -2.42 -11.45
C PHE A 230 -6.45 -1.35 -11.81
N LYS A 231 -7.12 -1.50 -12.94
CA LYS A 231 -8.17 -0.57 -13.38
C LYS A 231 -9.28 -0.44 -12.35
N ASP A 232 -9.83 -1.56 -11.89
CA ASP A 232 -10.99 -1.56 -11.00
C ASP A 232 -10.62 -1.05 -9.59
N ILE A 233 -9.42 -1.37 -9.10
CA ILE A 233 -8.96 -0.87 -7.79
C ILE A 233 -8.66 0.63 -7.83
N CYS A 234 -8.07 1.14 -8.92
CA CYS A 234 -7.83 2.56 -9.09
C CYS A 234 -9.13 3.36 -9.19
N GLN A 235 -10.16 2.85 -9.86
CA GLN A 235 -11.50 3.47 -9.91
C GLN A 235 -12.11 3.56 -8.51
N LYS A 236 -12.07 2.47 -7.75
CA LYS A 236 -12.62 2.44 -6.39
C LYS A 236 -11.85 3.34 -5.42
N MET A 237 -10.52 3.37 -5.53
CA MET A 237 -9.67 4.23 -4.71
C MET A 237 -9.88 5.72 -5.08
N ALA A 238 -10.00 6.03 -6.36
CA ALA A 238 -10.29 7.38 -6.82
C ALA A 238 -11.61 7.91 -6.27
N GLN A 239 -12.66 7.08 -6.20
CA GLN A 239 -13.91 7.47 -5.57
C GLN A 239 -13.71 7.85 -4.11
N LEU A 240 -12.92 7.07 -3.34
CA LEU A 240 -12.59 7.42 -1.96
C LEU A 240 -11.83 8.75 -1.87
N PHE A 241 -10.90 9.02 -2.80
CA PHE A 241 -10.19 10.30 -2.83
C PHE A 241 -11.14 11.47 -3.09
N ILE A 242 -12.09 11.30 -4.02
CA ILE A 242 -13.12 12.31 -4.33
C ILE A 242 -14.01 12.56 -3.11
N ASP A 243 -14.49 11.49 -2.48
CA ASP A 243 -15.38 11.60 -1.31
C ASP A 243 -14.65 12.28 -0.15
N LEU A 244 -13.41 11.87 0.15
CA LEU A 244 -12.61 12.48 1.23
C LEU A 244 -12.27 13.94 0.93
N SER A 245 -11.88 14.28 -0.30
CA SER A 245 -11.53 15.67 -0.63
C SER A 245 -12.70 16.62 -0.41
N LYS A 246 -13.92 16.17 -0.68
CA LYS A 246 -15.15 16.96 -0.60
C LYS A 246 -15.89 16.84 0.74
N ALA A 247 -15.51 15.88 1.59
CA ALA A 247 -16.17 15.64 2.86
C ALA A 247 -16.01 16.81 3.84
N ASP A 248 -17.08 17.14 4.54
CA ASP A 248 -17.03 17.87 5.79
C ASP A 248 -16.74 16.88 6.92
N VAL A 249 -15.55 17.00 7.52
CA VAL A 249 -15.09 16.05 8.56
C VAL A 249 -15.85 16.18 9.88
N ASP A 250 -16.56 17.29 10.09
CA ASP A 250 -17.39 17.52 11.27
C ASP A 250 -18.81 16.92 11.09
N ASP A 251 -19.20 16.51 9.89
CA ASP A 251 -20.52 15.95 9.55
C ASP A 251 -20.40 14.67 8.68
N LEU A 252 -19.75 13.63 9.24
CA LEU A 252 -19.54 12.35 8.58
C LEU A 252 -20.58 11.27 8.91
N TYR A 253 -21.50 11.53 9.83
CA TYR A 253 -22.44 10.52 10.34
C TYR A 253 -23.87 10.99 10.19
N GLU A 254 -24.78 10.08 9.77
CA GLU A 254 -26.23 10.28 9.68
C GLU A 254 -26.93 9.97 11.00
#